data_486d7bb460c6d08a6e6fb9177866c594
#
_entry.id   486d7bb460c6d08a6e6fb9177866c594
#
_cell.length_a   1.000
_cell.length_b   1.000
_cell.length_c   1.000
_cell.angle_alpha   90.00
_cell.angle_beta   90.00
_cell.angle_gamma   90.00
#
_symmetry.space_group_name_H-M   'P 1'
#
loop_
_entity.id
_entity.type
_entity.pdbx_description
1 polymer ?
#
loop_
_entity_poly.entity_id
_entity_poly.type
_entity_poly.pdbx_seq_one_letter_code
_entity_poly.pdbx_strand_id
1 'polypeptide(L)'
;MTDYENNRTVPNALPIGYRFNEFEIKEVIGGGGFGIVYRAWDHQLERTIAIKEFMPSSLAVRNDDMRLVLRSDRFSKAFTAGLNSFIQEARLLARFNHPNLLHVLRFWVQNDTAYMGTVFYSGTTLSRLSKQHPEMINEAWIRRMLPMLFGAIKTIHDEGYLHRDISLDNIQIQDNGLPVLLDFGSARRSIGNISDETETMLRPGFAPIEQYTDDNESEQGPWTDIYALGAVLHTLIMGSPPPVSVVRSIADSYRPLAELRPEGYSQPLLQAIDRALSLKMEDRPQSIDEFAVLIEMPVAGLDDVMSVKKPGTMLVPVEEDTAEPAAETGWRRYKVPGLIAAGVLVGLIAGGLLFSGGADTPAPETASNDSAPREQE
;
A
#
# COMPACT_ATOMS: atom_id res chain seq x y z
N MET A 1 -11.93 -20.01 29.01
CA MET A 1 -12.46 -18.68 29.29
C MET A 1 -12.50 -17.95 27.97
N THR A 2 -13.55 -18.01 27.44
CA THR A 2 -14.45 -17.59 26.38
C THR A 2 -13.97 -16.45 25.49
N ASP A 3 -13.83 -16.81 24.19
CA ASP A 3 -13.56 -15.97 23.00
C ASP A 3 -14.72 -15.02 22.64
N TYR A 4 -15.16 -14.14 23.55
CA TYR A 4 -16.29 -13.26 23.33
C TYR A 4 -15.98 -11.77 23.17
N GLU A 5 -14.74 -11.36 22.91
CA GLU A 5 -14.42 -9.92 22.82
C GLU A 5 -14.04 -9.38 21.44
N ASN A 6 -14.24 -10.10 20.35
CA ASN A 6 -13.88 -9.60 19.02
C ASN A 6 -15.04 -9.48 18.02
N ASN A 7 -16.26 -9.31 18.51
CA ASN A 7 -17.39 -9.02 17.62
C ASN A 7 -17.65 -7.51 17.49
N ARG A 8 -16.60 -6.72 17.23
CA ARG A 8 -16.78 -5.38 16.68
C ARG A 8 -17.17 -5.57 15.22
N THR A 9 -18.47 -5.45 14.95
CA THR A 9 -19.00 -5.36 13.58
C THR A 9 -18.29 -4.22 12.86
N VAL A 10 -17.50 -4.56 11.84
CA VAL A 10 -16.87 -3.56 10.97
C VAL A 10 -18.00 -2.91 10.15
N PRO A 11 -18.19 -1.58 10.25
CA PRO A 11 -19.23 -0.91 9.50
C PRO A 11 -19.06 -1.09 8.00
N ASN A 12 -20.14 -1.26 7.28
CA ASN A 12 -20.17 -1.42 5.82
C ASN A 12 -19.47 -2.67 5.28
N ALA A 13 -19.17 -3.66 6.12
CA ALA A 13 -18.65 -4.93 5.64
C ALA A 13 -19.70 -5.70 4.83
N LEU A 14 -19.23 -6.48 3.85
CA LEU A 14 -20.09 -7.46 3.18
C LEU A 14 -20.56 -8.52 4.19
N PRO A 15 -21.79 -9.03 4.03
CA PRO A 15 -22.29 -10.04 4.94
C PRO A 15 -21.55 -11.36 4.80
N ILE A 16 -21.48 -12.11 5.89
CA ILE A 16 -20.99 -13.48 5.89
C ILE A 16 -21.87 -14.33 4.95
N GLY A 17 -21.21 -15.12 4.11
CA GLY A 17 -21.88 -15.93 3.08
C GLY A 17 -22.04 -15.24 1.73
N TYR A 18 -21.68 -13.93 1.62
CA TYR A 18 -21.66 -13.25 0.34
C TYR A 18 -20.71 -13.96 -0.64
N ARG A 19 -21.14 -14.09 -1.90
CA ARG A 19 -20.41 -14.82 -2.93
C ARG A 19 -19.93 -13.91 -4.05
N PHE A 20 -18.63 -14.03 -4.37
CA PHE A 20 -18.03 -13.56 -5.62
C PHE A 20 -17.72 -14.79 -6.48
N ASN A 21 -18.67 -15.26 -7.28
CA ASN A 21 -18.52 -16.49 -8.04
C ASN A 21 -18.06 -17.67 -7.15
N GLU A 22 -16.79 -18.08 -7.28
CA GLU A 22 -16.17 -19.16 -6.49
C GLU A 22 -15.81 -18.77 -5.05
N PHE A 23 -15.71 -17.48 -4.72
CA PHE A 23 -15.31 -17.02 -3.41
C PHE A 23 -16.49 -16.74 -2.50
N GLU A 24 -16.45 -17.25 -1.30
CA GLU A 24 -17.46 -17.03 -0.27
C GLU A 24 -16.85 -16.35 0.95
N ILE A 25 -17.43 -15.25 1.39
CA ILE A 25 -17.01 -14.54 2.60
C ILE A 25 -17.34 -15.37 3.83
N LYS A 26 -16.33 -15.70 4.62
CA LYS A 26 -16.48 -16.48 5.86
C LYS A 26 -16.33 -15.66 7.12
N GLU A 27 -15.51 -14.61 7.08
CA GLU A 27 -15.20 -13.81 8.25
C GLU A 27 -14.65 -12.45 7.83
N VAL A 28 -14.92 -11.42 8.61
CA VAL A 28 -14.22 -10.13 8.54
C VAL A 28 -13.03 -10.19 9.46
N ILE A 29 -11.81 -10.18 8.91
CA ILE A 29 -10.58 -10.32 9.70
C ILE A 29 -9.88 -9.01 10.00
N GLY A 30 -10.24 -7.93 9.32
CA GLY A 30 -9.71 -6.62 9.57
C GLY A 30 -10.53 -5.53 8.90
N GLY A 31 -10.53 -4.36 9.47
CA GLY A 31 -11.16 -3.19 8.89
C GLY A 31 -10.53 -1.92 9.43
N GLY A 32 -10.31 -0.97 8.55
CA GLY A 32 -9.78 0.35 8.86
C GLY A 32 -10.51 1.42 8.07
N GLY A 33 -10.01 2.65 8.12
CA GLY A 33 -10.61 3.79 7.45
C GLY A 33 -10.64 3.70 5.92
N PHE A 34 -9.82 2.83 5.31
CA PHE A 34 -9.61 2.76 3.86
C PHE A 34 -9.92 1.41 3.23
N GLY A 35 -10.08 0.38 4.01
CA GLY A 35 -10.34 -0.95 3.47
C GLY A 35 -10.85 -1.94 4.50
N ILE A 36 -11.40 -3.03 4.00
CA ILE A 36 -11.86 -4.15 4.79
C ILE A 36 -11.17 -5.41 4.25
N VAL A 37 -10.70 -6.26 5.15
CA VAL A 37 -10.10 -7.54 4.82
C VAL A 37 -10.98 -8.67 5.29
N TYR A 38 -11.28 -9.59 4.39
CA TYR A 38 -12.10 -10.76 4.62
C TYR A 38 -11.29 -12.03 4.53
N ARG A 39 -11.62 -13.00 5.34
CA ARG A 39 -11.25 -14.40 5.07
C ARG A 39 -12.35 -15.00 4.19
N ALA A 40 -11.97 -15.61 3.10
CA ALA A 40 -12.90 -16.20 2.14
C ALA A 40 -12.52 -17.65 1.81
N TRP A 41 -13.50 -18.41 1.42
CA TRP A 41 -13.33 -19.77 0.90
C TRP A 41 -13.43 -19.77 -0.62
N ASP A 42 -12.42 -20.29 -1.28
CA ASP A 42 -12.42 -20.58 -2.71
C ASP A 42 -12.99 -22.00 -2.93
N HIS A 43 -14.23 -22.06 -3.40
CA HIS A 43 -14.91 -23.33 -3.65
C HIS A 43 -14.35 -24.10 -4.85
N GLN A 44 -13.65 -23.43 -5.75
CA GLN A 44 -13.09 -24.06 -6.94
C GLN A 44 -11.75 -24.74 -6.63
N LEU A 45 -10.88 -24.10 -5.90
CA LEU A 45 -9.56 -24.61 -5.54
C LEU A 45 -9.52 -25.17 -4.10
N GLU A 46 -10.66 -25.17 -3.39
CA GLU A 46 -10.82 -25.71 -2.03
C GLU A 46 -9.75 -25.20 -1.07
N ARG A 47 -9.62 -23.86 -1.01
CA ARG A 47 -8.64 -23.22 -0.15
C ARG A 47 -9.17 -21.93 0.48
N THR A 48 -8.57 -21.55 1.60
CA THR A 48 -8.79 -20.24 2.21
C THR A 48 -7.93 -19.20 1.49
N ILE A 49 -8.54 -18.06 1.16
CA ILE A 49 -7.87 -16.87 0.67
C ILE A 49 -8.23 -15.65 1.52
N ALA A 50 -7.50 -14.57 1.37
CA ALA A 50 -7.90 -13.26 1.86
C ALA A 50 -8.42 -12.39 0.71
N ILE A 51 -9.43 -11.58 0.99
CA ILE A 51 -9.95 -10.59 0.06
C ILE A 51 -9.86 -9.23 0.72
N LYS A 52 -9.15 -8.30 0.10
CA LYS A 52 -9.09 -6.90 0.49
C LYS A 52 -10.02 -6.08 -0.38
N GLU A 53 -10.92 -5.33 0.24
CA GLU A 53 -11.85 -4.41 -0.40
C GLU A 53 -11.38 -2.98 -0.19
N PHE A 54 -11.39 -2.17 -1.26
CA PHE A 54 -11.26 -0.73 -1.13
C PHE A 54 -12.57 -0.16 -0.58
N MET A 55 -12.54 0.30 0.66
CA MET A 55 -13.71 0.84 1.37
C MET A 55 -13.30 2.04 2.22
N PRO A 56 -13.19 3.24 1.62
CA PRO A 56 -12.88 4.46 2.36
C PRO A 56 -14.12 4.95 3.11
N SER A 57 -14.25 4.57 4.38
CA SER A 57 -15.44 4.78 5.19
C SER A 57 -15.79 6.26 5.44
N SER A 58 -14.82 7.17 5.34
CA SER A 58 -15.07 8.61 5.41
C SER A 58 -15.71 9.17 4.14
N LEU A 59 -15.56 8.51 2.99
CA LEU A 59 -16.01 8.98 1.68
C LEU A 59 -17.25 8.25 1.18
N ALA A 60 -17.47 7.00 1.59
CA ALA A 60 -18.49 6.13 1.04
C ALA A 60 -19.16 5.25 2.08
N VAL A 61 -20.36 4.80 1.75
CA VAL A 61 -21.13 3.82 2.52
C VAL A 61 -21.62 2.73 1.58
N ARG A 62 -21.93 1.55 2.14
CA ARG A 62 -22.56 0.46 1.40
C ARG A 62 -24.08 0.62 1.41
N ASN A 63 -24.70 0.50 0.23
CA ASN A 63 -26.15 0.46 0.12
C ASN A 63 -26.69 -0.98 0.24
N ASP A 64 -28.02 -1.13 0.18
CA ASP A 64 -28.69 -2.43 0.30
C ASP A 64 -28.36 -3.40 -0.86
N ASP A 65 -27.95 -2.87 -2.00
CA ASP A 65 -27.52 -3.66 -3.17
C ASP A 65 -26.03 -4.08 -3.09
N MET A 66 -25.39 -3.89 -1.95
CA MET A 66 -23.96 -4.15 -1.70
C MET A 66 -23.00 -3.22 -2.44
N ARG A 67 -23.49 -2.21 -3.13
CA ARG A 67 -22.67 -1.23 -3.86
C ARG A 67 -22.21 -0.10 -2.93
N LEU A 68 -21.04 0.46 -3.23
CA LEU A 68 -20.58 1.67 -2.54
C LEU A 68 -21.23 2.92 -3.14
N VAL A 69 -21.68 3.80 -2.26
CA VAL A 69 -22.27 5.09 -2.61
C VAL A 69 -21.48 6.19 -1.88
N LEU A 70 -21.14 7.26 -2.59
CA LEU A 70 -20.47 8.41 -1.99
C LEU A 70 -21.36 9.06 -0.93
N ARG A 71 -20.78 9.47 0.17
CA ARG A 71 -21.47 10.24 1.23
C ARG A 71 -21.85 11.63 0.74
N SER A 72 -21.08 12.19 -0.18
CA SER A 72 -21.31 13.48 -0.83
C SER A 72 -20.59 13.51 -2.18
N ASP A 73 -21.12 14.22 -3.16
CA ASP A 73 -20.50 14.40 -4.49
C ASP A 73 -19.12 15.05 -4.42
N ARG A 74 -18.85 15.86 -3.40
CA ARG A 74 -17.55 16.48 -3.16
C ARG A 74 -16.42 15.45 -2.96
N PHE A 75 -16.74 14.23 -2.57
CA PHE A 75 -15.77 13.15 -2.34
C PHE A 75 -15.42 12.36 -3.60
N SER A 76 -16.06 12.64 -4.73
CA SER A 76 -15.88 11.89 -5.98
C SER A 76 -14.41 11.86 -6.43
N LYS A 77 -13.72 12.99 -6.40
CA LYS A 77 -12.31 13.09 -6.81
C LYS A 77 -11.39 12.28 -5.90
N ALA A 78 -11.55 12.39 -4.59
CA ALA A 78 -10.76 11.66 -3.62
C ALA A 78 -11.01 10.14 -3.71
N PHE A 79 -12.27 9.73 -3.84
CA PHE A 79 -12.64 8.33 -4.01
C PHE A 79 -12.02 7.73 -5.28
N THR A 80 -12.13 8.41 -6.40
CA THR A 80 -11.56 7.96 -7.68
C THR A 80 -10.04 7.85 -7.62
N ALA A 81 -9.36 8.80 -7.01
CA ALA A 81 -7.91 8.76 -6.82
C ALA A 81 -7.48 7.57 -5.95
N GLY A 82 -8.17 7.35 -4.83
CA GLY A 82 -7.91 6.21 -3.95
C GLY A 82 -8.17 4.86 -4.64
N LEU A 83 -9.26 4.75 -5.38
CA LEU A 83 -9.60 3.55 -6.16
C LEU A 83 -8.53 3.24 -7.21
N ASN A 84 -8.11 4.25 -7.97
CA ASN A 84 -7.07 4.08 -8.98
C ASN A 84 -5.74 3.65 -8.35
N SER A 85 -5.37 4.21 -7.21
CA SER A 85 -4.17 3.82 -6.49
C SER A 85 -4.26 2.40 -5.94
N PHE A 86 -5.42 1.97 -5.45
CA PHE A 86 -5.67 0.59 -5.05
C PHE A 86 -5.47 -0.39 -6.21
N ILE A 87 -5.99 -0.03 -7.39
CA ILE A 87 -5.82 -0.83 -8.62
C ILE A 87 -4.34 -0.90 -9.04
N GLN A 88 -3.62 0.21 -9.00
CA GLN A 88 -2.20 0.24 -9.35
C GLN A 88 -1.36 -0.57 -8.35
N GLU A 89 -1.68 -0.50 -7.07
CA GLU A 89 -1.02 -1.32 -6.05
C GLU A 89 -1.21 -2.82 -6.30
N ALA A 90 -2.43 -3.25 -6.63
CA ALA A 90 -2.69 -4.65 -6.98
C ALA A 90 -1.88 -5.10 -8.20
N ARG A 91 -1.80 -4.27 -9.22
CA ARG A 91 -0.98 -4.53 -10.42
C ARG A 91 0.50 -4.59 -10.12
N LEU A 92 0.98 -3.72 -9.23
CA LEU A 92 2.38 -3.70 -8.80
C LEU A 92 2.71 -4.96 -7.99
N LEU A 93 1.91 -5.29 -6.99
CA LEU A 93 2.10 -6.49 -6.16
C LEU A 93 2.07 -7.77 -6.98
N ALA A 94 1.25 -7.83 -8.03
CA ALA A 94 1.18 -8.99 -8.93
C ALA A 94 2.48 -9.26 -9.71
N ARG A 95 3.37 -8.26 -9.82
CA ARG A 95 4.68 -8.42 -10.47
C ARG A 95 5.70 -9.12 -9.58
N PHE A 96 5.55 -9.00 -8.27
CA PHE A 96 6.52 -9.54 -7.32
C PHE A 96 6.17 -10.98 -6.96
N ASN A 97 7.19 -11.81 -6.93
CA ASN A 97 7.08 -13.19 -6.47
C ASN A 97 8.17 -13.44 -5.40
N HIS A 98 7.85 -13.08 -4.17
CA HIS A 98 8.73 -13.26 -3.04
C HIS A 98 7.96 -13.88 -1.87
N PRO A 99 8.50 -14.91 -1.16
CA PRO A 99 7.77 -15.62 -0.11
C PRO A 99 7.41 -14.73 1.10
N ASN A 100 8.11 -13.63 1.29
CA ASN A 100 7.90 -12.69 2.40
C ASN A 100 7.23 -11.37 1.96
N LEU A 101 6.62 -11.37 0.79
CA LEU A 101 5.85 -10.28 0.25
C LEU A 101 4.44 -10.76 -0.10
N LEU A 102 3.41 -9.96 0.22
CA LEU A 102 2.01 -10.26 -0.09
C LEU A 102 1.86 -10.73 -1.54
N HIS A 103 1.28 -11.91 -1.73
CA HIS A 103 1.07 -12.50 -3.05
C HIS A 103 -0.38 -12.31 -3.49
N VAL A 104 -0.56 -11.56 -4.58
CA VAL A 104 -1.86 -11.32 -5.22
C VAL A 104 -2.21 -12.50 -6.11
N LEU A 105 -3.39 -13.08 -5.88
CA LEU A 105 -3.95 -14.18 -6.66
C LEU A 105 -4.91 -13.70 -7.73
N ARG A 106 -5.73 -12.70 -7.41
CA ARG A 106 -6.79 -12.21 -8.27
C ARG A 106 -7.16 -10.77 -7.95
N PHE A 107 -7.67 -10.07 -8.95
CA PHE A 107 -8.18 -8.71 -8.84
C PHE A 107 -9.47 -8.57 -9.65
N TRP A 108 -10.46 -7.85 -9.12
CA TRP A 108 -11.69 -7.55 -9.86
C TRP A 108 -12.36 -6.27 -9.37
N VAL A 109 -13.19 -5.70 -10.23
CA VAL A 109 -14.01 -4.53 -9.93
C VAL A 109 -15.47 -4.98 -9.86
N GLN A 110 -16.11 -4.68 -8.75
CA GLN A 110 -17.52 -5.00 -8.48
C GLN A 110 -18.04 -4.07 -7.37
N ASN A 111 -19.37 -3.93 -7.26
CA ASN A 111 -20.01 -3.12 -6.21
C ASN A 111 -19.54 -1.66 -6.18
N ASP A 112 -19.20 -1.09 -7.34
CA ASP A 112 -18.64 0.25 -7.50
C ASP A 112 -17.34 0.48 -6.69
N THR A 113 -16.58 -0.58 -6.45
CA THR A 113 -15.27 -0.58 -5.83
C THR A 113 -14.38 -1.67 -6.43
N ALA A 114 -13.28 -1.99 -5.78
CA ALA A 114 -12.34 -3.00 -6.24
C ALA A 114 -11.95 -3.95 -5.11
N TYR A 115 -11.59 -5.15 -5.49
CA TYR A 115 -11.21 -6.26 -4.61
C TYR A 115 -9.90 -6.87 -5.06
N MET A 116 -9.09 -7.23 -4.09
CA MET A 116 -7.81 -7.93 -4.28
C MET A 116 -7.86 -9.25 -3.51
N GLY A 117 -7.88 -10.37 -4.23
CA GLY A 117 -7.72 -11.70 -3.66
C GLY A 117 -6.25 -12.02 -3.49
N THR A 118 -5.84 -12.41 -2.29
CA THR A 118 -4.46 -12.72 -1.95
C THR A 118 -4.35 -14.08 -1.26
N VAL A 119 -3.13 -14.58 -1.18
CA VAL A 119 -2.84 -15.70 -0.27
C VAL A 119 -3.27 -15.31 1.14
N PHE A 120 -3.89 -16.23 1.84
CA PHE A 120 -4.20 -16.07 3.26
C PHE A 120 -2.96 -16.40 4.10
N TYR A 121 -2.53 -15.42 4.89
CA TYR A 121 -1.41 -15.60 5.82
C TYR A 121 -1.94 -15.76 7.24
N SER A 122 -1.59 -16.89 7.86
CA SER A 122 -1.90 -17.17 9.26
C SER A 122 -1.17 -16.22 10.22
N GLY A 123 -1.40 -16.36 11.50
CA GLY A 123 -0.68 -15.63 12.53
C GLY A 123 -1.26 -14.27 12.84
N THR A 124 -0.40 -13.33 13.20
CA THR A 124 -0.79 -12.00 13.66
C THR A 124 0.17 -10.93 13.16
N THR A 125 -0.25 -9.67 13.21
CA THR A 125 0.63 -8.55 12.90
C THR A 125 1.76 -8.44 13.93
N LEU A 126 2.90 -7.91 13.49
CA LEU A 126 4.03 -7.64 14.38
C LEU A 126 3.64 -6.66 15.50
N SER A 127 2.74 -5.72 15.21
CA SER A 127 2.19 -4.81 16.22
C SER A 127 1.48 -5.58 17.36
N ARG A 128 0.63 -6.52 17.01
CA ARG A 128 -0.09 -7.33 18.01
C ARG A 128 0.86 -8.26 18.75
N LEU A 129 1.76 -8.93 18.02
CA LEU A 129 2.75 -9.82 18.61
C LEU A 129 3.61 -9.10 19.67
N SER A 130 4.10 -7.90 19.34
CA SER A 130 4.94 -7.13 20.25
C SER A 130 4.22 -6.67 21.53
N LYS A 131 2.91 -6.50 21.47
CA LYS A 131 2.08 -6.12 22.62
C LYS A 131 1.65 -7.31 23.47
N GLN A 132 1.29 -8.42 22.82
CA GLN A 132 0.76 -9.61 23.49
C GLN A 132 1.87 -10.55 23.99
N HIS A 133 2.98 -10.63 23.28
CA HIS A 133 4.10 -11.52 23.56
C HIS A 133 5.45 -10.81 23.44
N PRO A 134 5.67 -9.72 24.20
CA PRO A 134 6.95 -8.98 24.16
C PRO A 134 8.14 -9.85 24.56
N GLU A 135 7.92 -10.89 25.37
CA GLU A 135 8.94 -11.85 25.79
C GLU A 135 9.53 -12.69 24.64
N MET A 136 8.80 -12.82 23.52
CA MET A 136 9.30 -13.52 22.33
C MET A 136 10.33 -12.71 21.56
N ILE A 137 10.32 -11.38 21.72
CA ILE A 137 11.12 -10.46 20.93
C ILE A 137 12.41 -10.13 21.66
N ASN A 138 13.52 -10.61 21.11
CA ASN A 138 14.87 -10.33 21.54
C ASN A 138 15.77 -10.18 20.30
N GLU A 139 17.05 -9.88 20.49
CA GLU A 139 17.95 -9.71 19.34
C GLU A 139 18.06 -10.97 18.47
N ALA A 140 18.07 -12.16 19.06
CA ALA A 140 18.12 -13.41 18.31
C ALA A 140 16.88 -13.60 17.43
N TRP A 141 15.70 -13.26 17.94
CA TRP A 141 14.45 -13.30 17.17
C TRP A 141 14.47 -12.27 16.04
N ILE A 142 14.89 -11.04 16.31
CA ILE A 142 15.02 -9.98 15.32
C ILE A 142 15.97 -10.41 14.19
N ARG A 143 17.13 -10.95 14.52
CA ARG A 143 18.15 -11.40 13.56
C ARG A 143 17.70 -12.59 12.71
N ARG A 144 16.78 -13.41 13.20
CA ARG A 144 16.15 -14.47 12.39
C ARG A 144 15.12 -13.91 11.42
N MET A 145 14.37 -12.90 11.83
CA MET A 145 13.29 -12.30 11.04
C MET A 145 13.79 -11.33 9.95
N LEU A 146 14.81 -10.53 10.26
CA LEU A 146 15.28 -9.44 9.41
C LEU A 146 15.75 -9.87 8.02
N PRO A 147 16.51 -10.94 7.80
CA PRO A 147 16.97 -11.31 6.46
C PRO A 147 15.82 -11.52 5.49
N MET A 148 14.72 -12.11 5.93
CA MET A 148 13.53 -12.36 5.14
C MET A 148 12.81 -11.07 4.79
N LEU A 149 12.64 -10.17 5.75
CA LEU A 149 12.03 -8.86 5.54
C LEU A 149 12.88 -7.98 4.62
N PHE A 150 14.18 -7.98 4.80
CA PHE A 150 15.13 -7.28 3.94
C PHE A 150 15.07 -7.80 2.50
N GLY A 151 14.96 -9.12 2.31
CA GLY A 151 14.80 -9.73 0.99
C GLY A 151 13.54 -9.25 0.28
N ALA A 152 12.42 -9.16 0.97
CA ALA A 152 11.17 -8.63 0.43
C ALA A 152 11.31 -7.16 0.00
N ILE A 153 11.89 -6.32 0.85
CA ILE A 153 12.06 -4.89 0.57
C ILE A 153 13.09 -4.67 -0.56
N LYS A 154 14.20 -5.41 -0.55
CA LYS A 154 15.19 -5.35 -1.62
C LYS A 154 14.57 -5.73 -2.97
N THR A 155 13.71 -6.72 -3.02
CA THR A 155 12.99 -7.12 -4.25
C THR A 155 12.19 -5.94 -4.82
N ILE A 156 11.52 -5.17 -3.97
CA ILE A 156 10.78 -3.97 -4.37
C ILE A 156 11.75 -2.89 -4.89
N HIS A 157 12.84 -2.65 -4.18
CA HIS A 157 13.83 -1.62 -4.52
C HIS A 157 14.57 -1.93 -5.83
N ASP A 158 14.91 -3.18 -6.08
CA ASP A 158 15.60 -3.61 -7.30
C ASP A 158 14.76 -3.39 -8.57
N GLU A 159 13.43 -3.38 -8.44
CA GLU A 159 12.49 -3.03 -9.52
C GLU A 159 12.21 -1.51 -9.61
N GLY A 160 12.91 -0.70 -8.82
CA GLY A 160 12.77 0.76 -8.82
C GLY A 160 11.56 1.30 -8.05
N TYR A 161 10.96 0.50 -7.16
CA TYR A 161 9.82 0.90 -6.35
C TYR A 161 10.20 1.05 -4.88
N LEU A 162 9.40 1.83 -4.16
CA LEU A 162 9.48 2.01 -2.72
C LEU A 162 8.19 1.53 -2.06
N HIS A 163 8.30 1.01 -0.84
CA HIS A 163 7.12 0.58 -0.08
C HIS A 163 6.33 1.78 0.49
N ARG A 164 7.02 2.70 1.18
CA ARG A 164 6.50 3.96 1.76
C ARG A 164 5.50 3.81 2.92
N ASP A 165 5.19 2.60 3.35
CA ASP A 165 4.25 2.38 4.47
C ASP A 165 4.70 1.24 5.39
N ILE A 166 6.00 1.10 5.60
CA ILE A 166 6.54 0.08 6.51
C ILE A 166 6.25 0.48 7.95
N SER A 167 5.58 -0.41 8.66
CA SER A 167 5.26 -0.29 10.09
C SER A 167 4.98 -1.66 10.68
N LEU A 168 4.84 -1.76 11.99
CA LEU A 168 4.50 -3.01 12.64
C LEU A 168 3.14 -3.56 12.22
N ASP A 169 2.20 -2.70 11.83
CA ASP A 169 0.87 -3.11 11.36
C ASP A 169 0.89 -3.76 9.97
N ASN A 170 1.90 -3.46 9.17
CA ASN A 170 2.06 -3.97 7.81
C ASN A 170 3.02 -5.16 7.70
N ILE A 171 3.43 -5.71 8.82
CA ILE A 171 4.25 -6.93 8.87
C ILE A 171 3.44 -8.01 9.59
N GLN A 172 3.09 -9.06 8.86
CA GLN A 172 2.42 -10.23 9.40
C GLN A 172 3.48 -11.26 9.84
N ILE A 173 3.35 -11.79 11.04
CA ILE A 173 4.15 -12.92 11.50
C ILE A 173 3.26 -14.15 11.46
N GLN A 174 3.56 -15.06 10.56
CA GLN A 174 2.80 -16.30 10.38
C GLN A 174 3.02 -17.25 11.55
N ASP A 175 2.17 -18.27 11.68
CA ASP A 175 2.28 -19.29 12.73
C ASP A 175 3.62 -20.05 12.67
N ASN A 176 4.22 -20.15 11.49
CA ASN A 176 5.57 -20.71 11.30
C ASN A 176 6.71 -19.74 11.63
N GLY A 177 6.40 -18.53 12.08
CA GLY A 177 7.37 -17.49 12.46
C GLY A 177 7.90 -16.67 11.27
N LEU A 178 7.46 -16.92 10.03
CA LEU A 178 7.94 -16.20 8.86
C LEU A 178 7.22 -14.87 8.67
N PRO A 179 7.94 -13.76 8.46
CA PRO A 179 7.33 -12.47 8.20
C PRO A 179 6.78 -12.36 6.78
N VAL A 180 5.70 -11.62 6.62
CA VAL A 180 5.18 -11.19 5.31
C VAL A 180 4.92 -9.70 5.36
N LEU A 181 5.52 -8.98 4.42
CA LEU A 181 5.25 -7.57 4.22
C LEU A 181 3.94 -7.42 3.45
N LEU A 182 3.02 -6.66 4.02
CA LEU A 182 1.67 -6.46 3.49
C LEU A 182 1.61 -5.21 2.59
N ASP A 183 0.60 -4.40 2.74
CA ASP A 183 0.19 -3.28 1.88
C ASP A 183 1.22 -2.16 1.72
N PHE A 184 1.19 -1.50 0.55
CA PHE A 184 1.91 -0.24 0.30
C PHE A 184 1.17 1.02 0.81
N GLY A 185 -0.10 0.93 1.19
CA GLY A 185 -0.88 2.07 1.66
C GLY A 185 -1.17 3.14 0.59
N SER A 186 -1.10 2.80 -0.68
CA SER A 186 -1.20 3.74 -1.81
C SER A 186 -2.53 4.48 -1.87
N ALA A 187 -3.64 3.78 -1.66
CA ALA A 187 -4.98 4.37 -1.67
C ALA A 187 -5.15 5.42 -0.56
N ARG A 188 -4.66 5.13 0.64
CA ARG A 188 -4.69 6.05 1.76
C ARG A 188 -3.92 7.33 1.46
N ARG A 189 -2.69 7.22 0.92
CA ARG A 189 -1.87 8.39 0.55
C ARG A 189 -2.54 9.23 -0.53
N SER A 190 -3.11 8.61 -1.56
CA SER A 190 -3.78 9.32 -2.65
C SER A 190 -5.03 10.08 -2.19
N ILE A 191 -5.81 9.53 -1.27
CA ILE A 191 -6.93 10.22 -0.66
C ILE A 191 -6.43 11.40 0.18
N GLY A 192 -5.38 11.20 0.98
CA GLY A 192 -4.80 12.23 1.81
C GLY A 192 -4.26 13.42 1.05
N ASN A 193 -3.63 13.20 -0.09
CA ASN A 193 -3.12 14.28 -0.94
C ASN A 193 -4.23 15.17 -1.54
N ILE A 194 -5.46 14.70 -1.59
CA ILE A 194 -6.60 15.44 -2.14
C ILE A 194 -7.45 16.10 -1.03
N SER A 195 -7.59 15.40 0.10
CA SER A 195 -8.21 15.96 1.31
C SER A 195 -7.10 16.58 2.14
N ASP A 196 -7.16 17.82 2.52
CA ASP A 196 -6.14 18.53 3.35
C ASP A 196 -5.81 17.84 4.70
N GLU A 197 -6.08 16.56 4.84
CA GLU A 197 -5.87 15.71 6.03
C GLU A 197 -4.52 14.95 5.98
N THR A 198 -3.48 15.59 5.51
CA THR A 198 -2.15 14.97 5.29
C THR A 198 -1.57 14.33 6.57
N GLU A 199 -1.88 14.87 7.73
CA GLU A 199 -1.36 14.35 9.01
C GLU A 199 -1.90 12.98 9.39
N THR A 200 -3.10 12.61 8.93
CA THR A 200 -3.72 11.31 9.25
C THR A 200 -3.30 10.19 8.29
N MET A 201 -2.61 10.54 7.20
CA MET A 201 -2.30 9.62 6.10
C MET A 201 -0.94 8.95 6.22
N LEU A 202 -0.01 9.59 6.90
CA LEU A 202 1.29 9.02 7.22
C LEU A 202 1.26 8.38 8.61
N ARG A 203 2.12 7.40 8.83
CA ARG A 203 2.23 6.75 10.13
C ARG A 203 3.18 7.53 11.02
N PRO A 204 2.68 8.23 12.05
CA PRO A 204 3.53 9.02 12.94
C PRO A 204 4.64 8.16 13.57
N GLY A 205 5.85 8.68 13.55
CA GLY A 205 7.04 7.98 14.07
C GLY A 205 7.72 7.04 13.07
N PHE A 206 7.04 6.59 12.01
CA PHE A 206 7.59 5.68 10.99
C PHE A 206 7.93 6.39 9.68
N ALA A 207 7.17 7.39 9.28
CA ALA A 207 7.42 8.14 8.07
C ALA A 207 8.56 9.14 8.26
N PRO A 208 9.61 9.11 7.40
CA PRO A 208 10.67 10.11 7.43
C PRO A 208 10.18 11.46 6.90
N ILE A 209 10.98 12.51 7.14
CA ILE A 209 10.64 13.89 6.84
C ILE A 209 10.30 14.13 5.36
N GLU A 210 10.97 13.48 4.44
CA GLU A 210 10.76 13.60 3.00
C GLU A 210 9.39 13.12 2.52
N GLN A 211 8.66 12.35 3.34
CA GLN A 211 7.28 11.94 3.02
C GLN A 211 6.23 12.99 3.41
N TYR A 212 6.58 13.97 4.23
CA TYR A 212 5.67 15.03 4.68
C TYR A 212 5.59 16.23 3.75
N THR A 213 6.42 16.29 2.71
CA THR A 213 6.49 17.40 1.78
C THR A 213 6.02 16.98 0.40
N ASP A 214 5.07 17.71 -0.18
CA ASP A 214 4.46 17.43 -1.49
C ASP A 214 5.43 17.58 -2.67
N ASP A 215 6.49 18.39 -2.50
CA ASP A 215 7.42 18.75 -3.58
C ASP A 215 8.60 17.76 -3.75
N ASN A 216 8.71 16.74 -2.93
CA ASN A 216 9.96 15.99 -2.77
C ASN A 216 9.84 14.48 -3.06
N GLU A 217 9.00 14.04 -3.98
CA GLU A 217 9.10 12.66 -4.50
C GLU A 217 10.49 12.35 -5.04
N SER A 218 11.21 13.39 -5.52
CA SER A 218 12.60 13.28 -5.99
C SER A 218 13.62 13.03 -4.87
N GLU A 219 13.29 13.30 -3.62
CA GLU A 219 14.17 13.06 -2.46
C GLU A 219 13.91 11.68 -1.81
N GLN A 220 12.86 10.98 -2.21
CA GLN A 220 12.57 9.64 -1.71
C GLN A 220 13.42 8.59 -2.42
N GLY A 221 13.84 7.59 -1.68
CA GLY A 221 14.66 6.50 -2.17
C GLY A 221 14.69 5.34 -1.18
N PRO A 222 15.55 4.35 -1.38
CA PRO A 222 15.70 3.22 -0.45
C PRO A 222 15.88 3.63 1.00
N TRP A 223 16.57 4.75 1.25
CA TRP A 223 16.76 5.36 2.57
C TRP A 223 15.45 5.77 3.25
N THR A 224 14.38 6.03 2.47
CA THR A 224 13.04 6.32 2.99
C THR A 224 12.43 5.10 3.69
N ASP A 225 12.47 3.94 3.05
CA ASP A 225 12.02 2.68 3.64
C ASP A 225 12.95 2.21 4.78
N ILE A 226 14.23 2.51 4.67
CA ILE A 226 15.23 2.18 5.71
C ILE A 226 14.96 2.96 7.00
N TYR A 227 14.56 4.23 6.91
CA TYR A 227 14.12 4.99 8.09
C TYR A 227 12.93 4.29 8.77
N ALA A 228 11.93 3.90 8.01
CA ALA A 228 10.75 3.19 8.54
C ALA A 228 11.11 1.84 9.16
N LEU A 229 12.04 1.09 8.58
CA LEU A 229 12.60 -0.13 9.17
C LEU A 229 13.32 0.16 10.50
N GLY A 230 14.12 1.22 10.55
CA GLY A 230 14.74 1.68 11.78
C GLY A 230 13.70 1.98 12.87
N ALA A 231 12.60 2.63 12.50
CA ALA A 231 11.49 2.90 13.40
C ALA A 231 10.76 1.64 13.88
N VAL A 232 10.63 0.64 13.02
CA VAL A 232 10.11 -0.69 13.42
C VAL A 232 11.01 -1.34 14.46
N LEU A 233 12.31 -1.39 14.19
CA LEU A 233 13.29 -1.98 15.13
C LEU A 233 13.36 -1.21 16.43
N HIS A 234 13.34 0.11 16.39
CA HIS A 234 13.27 0.97 17.57
C HIS A 234 12.04 0.62 18.43
N THR A 235 10.88 0.47 17.80
CA THR A 235 9.65 0.13 18.51
C THR A 235 9.71 -1.25 19.15
N LEU A 236 10.29 -2.24 18.46
CA LEU A 236 10.48 -3.59 19.01
C LEU A 236 11.38 -3.59 20.25
N ILE A 237 12.39 -2.74 20.27
CA ILE A 237 13.38 -2.66 21.35
C ILE A 237 12.88 -1.80 22.51
N MET A 238 12.31 -0.64 22.22
CA MET A 238 11.94 0.38 23.20
C MET A 238 10.46 0.37 23.60
N GLY A 239 9.60 -0.33 22.85
CA GLY A 239 8.15 -0.35 23.08
C GLY A 239 7.40 0.85 22.47
N SER A 240 8.10 1.82 21.89
CA SER A 240 7.54 3.00 21.24
C SER A 240 8.36 3.40 20.03
N PRO A 241 7.74 4.01 18.99
CA PRO A 241 8.47 4.55 17.87
C PRO A 241 9.34 5.75 18.29
N PRO A 242 10.32 6.14 17.44
CA PRO A 242 11.03 7.40 17.66
C PRO A 242 10.08 8.59 17.56
N PRO A 243 10.47 9.78 18.03
CA PRO A 243 9.67 10.99 17.85
C PRO A 243 9.35 11.23 16.37
N VAL A 244 8.19 11.82 16.09
CA VAL A 244 7.74 12.11 14.72
C VAL A 244 8.78 12.96 14.00
N SER A 245 9.14 12.61 12.77
CA SER A 245 10.25 13.23 12.03
C SER A 245 10.08 14.75 11.82
N VAL A 246 8.85 15.21 11.61
CA VAL A 246 8.55 16.65 11.51
C VAL A 246 8.87 17.38 12.80
N VAL A 247 8.52 16.82 13.95
CA VAL A 247 8.85 17.38 15.27
C VAL A 247 10.36 17.38 15.49
N ARG A 248 11.02 16.28 15.12
CA ARG A 248 12.50 16.18 15.21
C ARG A 248 13.20 17.25 14.36
N SER A 249 12.66 17.61 13.22
CA SER A 249 13.25 18.64 12.35
C SER A 249 13.22 20.04 12.96
N ILE A 250 12.31 20.28 13.91
CA ILE A 250 12.20 21.56 14.64
C ILE A 250 13.08 21.52 15.90
N ALA A 251 12.93 20.47 16.69
CA ALA A 251 13.72 20.24 17.91
C ALA A 251 13.89 18.74 18.09
N ASP A 252 15.08 18.23 17.79
CA ASP A 252 15.35 16.79 17.83
C ASP A 252 15.51 16.27 19.25
N SER A 253 14.50 15.57 19.72
CA SER A 253 14.47 14.91 21.03
C SER A 253 14.85 13.42 20.94
N TYR A 254 15.25 12.93 19.76
CA TYR A 254 15.67 11.55 19.58
C TYR A 254 16.90 11.26 20.45
N ARG A 255 16.80 10.18 21.22
CA ARG A 255 17.90 9.68 22.04
C ARG A 255 18.51 8.44 21.39
N PRO A 256 19.80 8.49 20.99
CA PRO A 256 20.44 7.35 20.35
C PRO A 256 20.38 6.08 21.19
N LEU A 257 19.95 4.97 20.58
CA LEU A 257 19.87 3.69 21.26
C LEU A 257 21.23 3.18 21.72
N ALA A 258 22.29 3.49 20.97
CA ALA A 258 23.66 3.15 21.33
C ALA A 258 24.12 3.82 22.63
N GLU A 259 23.58 5.00 22.95
CA GLU A 259 23.82 5.71 24.22
C GLU A 259 22.93 5.18 25.35
N LEU A 260 21.66 4.88 25.07
CA LEU A 260 20.71 4.35 26.03
C LEU A 260 21.06 2.93 26.49
N ARG A 261 21.69 2.14 25.63
CA ARG A 261 22.13 0.76 25.88
C ARG A 261 21.04 -0.12 26.49
N PRO A 262 19.86 -0.28 25.80
CA PRO A 262 18.84 -1.18 26.29
C PRO A 262 19.43 -2.58 26.48
N GLU A 263 19.04 -3.21 27.58
CA GLU A 263 19.57 -4.52 27.97
C GLU A 263 19.24 -5.60 26.93
N GLY A 264 20.21 -6.46 26.63
CA GLY A 264 20.04 -7.60 25.74
C GLY A 264 20.28 -7.29 24.26
N TYR A 265 20.71 -6.07 23.90
CA TYR A 265 20.96 -5.66 22.52
C TYR A 265 22.42 -5.24 22.29
N SER A 266 23.00 -5.71 21.19
CA SER A 266 24.38 -5.43 20.82
C SER A 266 24.55 -4.03 20.24
N GLN A 267 25.73 -3.45 20.42
CA GLN A 267 26.06 -2.13 19.92
C GLN A 267 25.96 -2.02 18.36
N PRO A 268 26.41 -3.00 17.56
CA PRO A 268 26.24 -2.93 16.11
C PRO A 268 24.78 -2.77 15.68
N LEU A 269 23.85 -3.51 16.28
CA LEU A 269 22.42 -3.38 15.98
C LEU A 269 21.91 -2.00 16.38
N LEU A 270 22.22 -1.53 17.60
CA LEU A 270 21.74 -0.24 18.09
C LEU A 270 22.29 0.94 17.26
N GLN A 271 23.58 0.91 16.93
CA GLN A 271 24.21 1.94 16.07
C GLN A 271 23.63 1.96 14.66
N ALA A 272 23.35 0.79 14.09
CA ALA A 272 22.73 0.69 12.76
C ALA A 272 21.31 1.27 12.75
N ILE A 273 20.53 1.03 13.80
CA ILE A 273 19.18 1.64 13.94
C ILE A 273 19.28 3.14 14.07
N ASP A 274 20.19 3.65 14.91
CA ASP A 274 20.41 5.09 15.08
C ASP A 274 20.75 5.75 13.74
N ARG A 275 21.58 5.11 12.94
CA ARG A 275 21.97 5.61 11.63
C ARG A 275 20.80 5.58 10.62
N ALA A 276 20.00 4.53 10.63
CA ALA A 276 18.78 4.44 9.82
C ALA A 276 17.78 5.55 10.15
N LEU A 277 17.74 5.99 11.40
CA LEU A 277 16.88 7.06 11.91
C LEU A 277 17.47 8.47 11.81
N SER A 278 18.59 8.65 11.11
CA SER A 278 19.14 9.97 10.84
C SER A 278 18.11 10.84 10.08
N LEU A 279 17.96 12.11 10.49
CA LEU A 279 17.06 13.04 9.80
C LEU A 279 17.50 13.32 8.38
N LYS A 280 18.82 13.48 8.17
CA LYS A 280 19.39 13.67 6.84
C LYS A 280 19.44 12.35 6.09
N MET A 281 18.90 12.34 4.88
CA MET A 281 18.83 11.16 4.01
C MET A 281 20.20 10.59 3.68
N GLU A 282 21.16 11.46 3.42
CA GLU A 282 22.54 11.10 3.09
C GLU A 282 23.32 10.42 4.22
N ASP A 283 22.88 10.61 5.46
CA ASP A 283 23.50 9.98 6.64
C ASP A 283 22.94 8.57 6.92
N ARG A 284 21.85 8.20 6.28
CA ARG A 284 21.24 6.87 6.41
C ARG A 284 21.97 5.85 5.54
N PRO A 285 21.85 4.54 5.82
CA PRO A 285 22.20 3.52 4.85
C PRO A 285 21.47 3.80 3.52
N GLN A 286 22.18 3.71 2.40
CA GLN A 286 21.64 4.06 1.09
C GLN A 286 20.97 2.88 0.38
N SER A 287 21.16 1.67 0.89
CA SER A 287 20.57 0.44 0.39
C SER A 287 20.30 -0.55 1.53
N ILE A 288 19.45 -1.53 1.26
CA ILE A 288 19.21 -2.64 2.19
C ILE A 288 20.49 -3.43 2.44
N ASP A 289 21.32 -3.63 1.41
CA ASP A 289 22.62 -4.32 1.55
C ASP A 289 23.54 -3.56 2.50
N GLU A 290 23.63 -2.24 2.37
CA GLU A 290 24.40 -1.39 3.28
C GLU A 290 23.89 -1.48 4.72
N PHE A 291 22.57 -1.47 4.90
CA PHE A 291 21.96 -1.62 6.23
C PHE A 291 22.24 -2.99 6.83
N ALA A 292 22.18 -4.06 6.05
CA ALA A 292 22.52 -5.42 6.48
C ALA A 292 23.99 -5.53 6.96
N VAL A 293 24.90 -4.91 6.23
CA VAL A 293 26.33 -4.85 6.64
C VAL A 293 26.50 -4.14 7.98
N LEU A 294 25.83 -3.02 8.20
CA LEU A 294 25.89 -2.28 9.47
C LEU A 294 25.36 -3.09 10.66
N ILE A 295 24.33 -3.89 10.42
CA ILE A 295 23.75 -4.79 11.43
C ILE A 295 24.66 -6.00 11.71
N GLU A 296 25.68 -6.20 10.90
CA GLU A 296 26.54 -7.41 10.90
C GLU A 296 25.73 -8.69 10.64
N MET A 297 24.76 -8.63 9.71
CA MET A 297 24.08 -9.82 9.21
C MET A 297 24.99 -10.55 8.21
N PRO A 298 25.05 -11.89 8.26
CA PRO A 298 25.77 -12.65 7.26
C PRO A 298 25.16 -12.39 5.87
N VAL A 299 25.96 -11.94 4.93
CA VAL A 299 25.51 -11.69 3.53
C VAL A 299 24.96 -12.96 2.87
N ALA A 300 25.53 -14.13 3.23
CA ALA A 300 25.03 -15.44 2.82
C ALA A 300 23.58 -15.74 3.25
N GLY A 301 23.11 -15.12 4.33
CA GLY A 301 21.72 -15.29 4.78
C GLY A 301 20.67 -14.59 3.91
N LEU A 302 21.06 -13.55 3.18
CA LEU A 302 20.17 -12.86 2.22
C LEU A 302 19.99 -13.71 0.95
N ASP A 303 21.06 -14.32 0.47
CA ASP A 303 21.03 -15.16 -0.72
C ASP A 303 20.39 -16.53 -0.44
N ASP A 304 20.61 -17.10 0.74
CA ASP A 304 20.00 -18.38 1.14
C ASP A 304 18.48 -18.31 1.31
N VAL A 305 17.95 -17.16 1.75
CA VAL A 305 16.49 -16.95 1.83
C VAL A 305 15.90 -16.84 0.42
N MET A 306 16.64 -16.30 -0.52
CA MET A 306 16.24 -16.23 -1.94
C MET A 306 16.30 -17.60 -2.61
N SER A 307 17.06 -18.54 -2.07
CA SER A 307 17.26 -19.90 -2.60
C SER A 307 16.33 -20.94 -1.97
N VAL A 308 15.30 -20.56 -1.21
CA VAL A 308 14.29 -21.52 -0.76
C VAL A 308 13.75 -22.22 -1.99
N LYS A 309 14.11 -23.51 -2.11
CA LYS A 309 13.71 -24.40 -3.19
C LYS A 309 12.25 -24.12 -3.55
N LYS A 310 12.05 -23.66 -4.80
CA LYS A 310 10.72 -23.70 -5.40
C LYS A 310 10.14 -25.07 -5.08
N PRO A 311 8.93 -25.16 -4.50
CA PRO A 311 8.28 -26.46 -4.42
C PRO A 311 8.35 -27.02 -5.83
N GLY A 312 8.93 -28.21 -5.97
CA GLY A 312 9.13 -28.82 -7.27
C GLY A 312 7.78 -28.86 -7.96
N THR A 313 7.59 -27.97 -8.91
CA THR A 313 6.47 -28.07 -9.83
C THR A 313 6.74 -29.36 -10.58
N MET A 314 5.95 -30.39 -10.31
CA MET A 314 5.88 -31.55 -11.16
C MET A 314 5.41 -31.05 -12.51
N LEU A 315 6.35 -30.77 -13.39
CA LEU A 315 6.07 -30.57 -14.80
C LEU A 315 5.57 -31.92 -15.33
N VAL A 316 4.26 -32.03 -15.46
CA VAL A 316 3.69 -33.07 -16.31
C VAL A 316 4.15 -32.70 -17.73
N PRO A 317 4.85 -33.60 -18.44
CA PRO A 317 5.21 -33.33 -19.82
C PRO A 317 3.92 -33.14 -20.62
N VAL A 318 3.67 -31.95 -21.09
CA VAL A 318 2.70 -31.74 -22.15
C VAL A 318 3.36 -32.22 -23.41
N GLU A 319 2.81 -33.25 -24.04
CA GLU A 319 3.20 -33.67 -25.39
C GLU A 319 3.06 -32.43 -26.28
N GLU A 320 4.17 -31.97 -26.84
CA GLU A 320 4.18 -30.93 -27.86
C GLU A 320 3.51 -31.45 -29.12
N ASP A 321 2.30 -30.99 -29.37
CA ASP A 321 1.77 -31.00 -30.71
C ASP A 321 2.60 -30.03 -31.55
N THR A 322 3.43 -30.60 -32.43
CA THR A 322 4.20 -29.85 -33.41
C THR A 322 3.28 -29.25 -34.46
N ALA A 323 2.72 -28.10 -34.15
CA ALA A 323 2.18 -27.19 -35.16
C ALA A 323 3.24 -26.15 -35.49
N GLU A 324 3.70 -26.13 -36.73
CA GLU A 324 4.61 -25.14 -37.27
C GLU A 324 4.11 -23.72 -37.00
N PRO A 325 4.97 -22.79 -36.56
CA PRO A 325 4.56 -21.41 -36.35
C PRO A 325 4.32 -20.75 -37.73
N ALA A 326 3.07 -20.45 -38.00
CA ALA A 326 2.75 -19.50 -39.06
C ALA A 326 3.40 -18.15 -38.77
N ALA A 327 4.17 -17.64 -39.73
CA ALA A 327 4.86 -16.37 -39.66
C ALA A 327 3.86 -15.25 -39.32
N GLU A 328 3.87 -14.79 -38.08
CA GLU A 328 3.13 -13.61 -37.70
C GLU A 328 3.80 -12.36 -38.28
N THR A 329 3.16 -11.81 -39.30
CA THR A 329 3.49 -10.51 -39.87
C THR A 329 3.44 -9.45 -38.78
N GLY A 330 4.47 -8.60 -38.72
CA GLY A 330 4.75 -7.59 -37.67
C GLY A 330 3.69 -6.52 -37.38
N TRP A 331 2.43 -6.77 -37.73
CA TRP A 331 1.32 -5.82 -37.56
C TRP A 331 0.67 -5.86 -36.19
N ARG A 332 0.80 -6.97 -35.46
CA ARG A 332 0.24 -7.09 -34.11
C ARG A 332 0.96 -6.25 -33.05
N ARG A 333 2.21 -5.89 -33.30
CA ARG A 333 3.03 -5.09 -32.37
C ARG A 333 2.56 -3.63 -32.24
N TYR A 334 1.74 -3.15 -33.21
CA TYR A 334 1.27 -1.77 -33.25
C TYR A 334 -0.25 -1.60 -33.04
N LYS A 335 -1.00 -2.68 -32.84
CA LYS A 335 -2.47 -2.59 -32.67
C LYS A 335 -2.90 -1.92 -31.38
N VAL A 336 -2.18 -2.15 -30.27
CA VAL A 336 -2.55 -1.58 -28.97
C VAL A 336 -2.16 -0.10 -28.86
N PRO A 337 -0.93 0.31 -29.22
CA PRO A 337 -0.60 1.74 -29.26
C PRO A 337 -1.40 2.52 -30.31
N GLY A 338 -1.70 1.90 -31.45
CA GLY A 338 -2.50 2.54 -32.51
C GLY A 338 -3.96 2.79 -32.10
N LEU A 339 -4.57 1.88 -31.36
CA LEU A 339 -5.94 2.06 -30.84
C LEU A 339 -6.01 3.13 -29.75
N ILE A 340 -4.98 3.23 -28.90
CA ILE A 340 -4.88 4.28 -27.88
C ILE A 340 -4.67 5.65 -28.56
N ALA A 341 -3.80 5.73 -29.57
CA ALA A 341 -3.56 6.96 -30.31
C ALA A 341 -4.81 7.40 -31.09
N ALA A 342 -5.55 6.46 -31.69
CA ALA A 342 -6.81 6.74 -32.37
C ALA A 342 -7.90 7.21 -31.39
N GLY A 343 -8.00 6.61 -30.23
CA GLY A 343 -8.94 7.03 -29.18
C GLY A 343 -8.66 8.45 -28.66
N VAL A 344 -7.39 8.79 -28.44
CA VAL A 344 -6.97 10.14 -28.03
C VAL A 344 -7.26 11.15 -29.14
N LEU A 345 -7.01 10.80 -30.40
CA LEU A 345 -7.28 11.71 -31.55
C LEU A 345 -8.76 11.96 -31.70
N VAL A 346 -9.61 10.93 -31.59
CA VAL A 346 -11.08 11.07 -31.67
C VAL A 346 -11.59 11.89 -30.48
N GLY A 347 -11.06 11.71 -29.30
CA GLY A 347 -11.40 12.49 -28.11
C GLY A 347 -11.03 13.97 -28.25
N LEU A 348 -9.88 14.29 -28.82
CA LEU A 348 -9.44 15.66 -29.07
C LEU A 348 -10.28 16.33 -30.18
N ILE A 349 -10.66 15.62 -31.25
CA ILE A 349 -11.52 16.14 -32.29
C ILE A 349 -12.94 16.37 -31.78
N ALA A 350 -13.51 15.43 -31.02
CA ALA A 350 -14.83 15.58 -30.42
C ALA A 350 -14.86 16.71 -29.37
N GLY A 351 -13.84 16.84 -28.57
CA GLY A 351 -13.67 17.94 -27.59
C GLY A 351 -13.51 19.29 -28.29
N GLY A 352 -12.74 19.36 -29.38
CA GLY A 352 -12.56 20.57 -30.19
C GLY A 352 -13.85 21.02 -30.85
N LEU A 353 -14.67 20.10 -31.37
CA LEU A 353 -15.96 20.40 -31.97
C LEU A 353 -17.02 20.86 -30.98
N LEU A 354 -16.97 20.34 -29.73
CA LEU A 354 -17.86 20.78 -28.65
C LEU A 354 -17.47 22.16 -28.09
N PHE A 355 -16.19 22.54 -28.16
CA PHE A 355 -15.72 23.86 -27.73
C PHE A 355 -15.80 24.96 -28.80
N SER A 356 -15.83 24.61 -30.08
CA SER A 356 -15.93 25.57 -31.16
C SER A 356 -17.38 25.97 -31.53
N GLY A 357 -18.39 25.32 -30.93
CA GLY A 357 -19.80 25.61 -31.15
C GLY A 357 -20.43 26.69 -30.27
N GLY A 358 -19.63 27.44 -29.51
CA GLY A 358 -20.13 28.39 -28.52
C GLY A 358 -19.67 29.86 -28.72
N ALA A 359 -19.64 30.34 -29.98
CA ALA A 359 -19.37 31.74 -30.20
C ALA A 359 -20.26 32.26 -31.38
N ASP A 360 -21.52 32.54 -31.08
CA ASP A 360 -22.33 33.52 -31.77
C ASP A 360 -23.63 33.71 -31.00
N THR A 361 -23.65 34.71 -30.15
CA THR A 361 -24.88 35.37 -29.71
C THR A 361 -24.69 36.87 -29.95
N PRO A 362 -25.53 37.49 -30.78
CA PRO A 362 -25.47 38.92 -30.99
C PRO A 362 -26.05 39.67 -29.81
N ALA A 363 -25.41 40.79 -29.49
CA ALA A 363 -25.84 41.73 -28.50
C ALA A 363 -27.18 42.36 -28.85
N PRO A 364 -28.11 42.62 -27.93
CA PRO A 364 -29.22 43.50 -28.15
C PRO A 364 -28.81 44.96 -27.91
N GLU A 365 -29.21 45.76 -28.87
CA GLU A 365 -29.07 47.24 -28.91
C GLU A 365 -29.74 47.90 -27.73
N THR A 366 -29.09 48.95 -27.32
CA THR A 366 -29.54 50.00 -26.41
C THR A 366 -30.81 50.71 -26.93
N ALA A 367 -31.81 50.82 -26.12
CA ALA A 367 -32.81 51.90 -26.21
C ALA A 367 -32.85 52.65 -24.92
N SER A 368 -32.39 53.88 -25.02
CA SER A 368 -32.52 54.96 -24.01
C SER A 368 -33.98 55.36 -23.86
N ASN A 369 -34.44 55.63 -22.66
CA ASN A 369 -35.21 56.87 -22.34
C ASN A 369 -35.39 57.02 -20.81
N ASP A 370 -34.75 58.01 -20.33
CA ASP A 370 -35.20 59.25 -19.72
C ASP A 370 -36.38 59.16 -18.77
N SER A 371 -36.15 59.49 -17.50
CA SER A 371 -36.90 60.40 -16.67
C SER A 371 -36.73 60.10 -15.17
N ALA A 372 -35.95 60.91 -14.51
CA ALA A 372 -36.12 61.26 -13.09
C ALA A 372 -37.31 62.30 -13.01
N PRO A 373 -37.84 62.75 -11.86
CA PRO A 373 -37.32 62.73 -10.51
C PRO A 373 -38.41 62.68 -9.39
N ARG A 374 -37.90 62.82 -8.11
CA ARG A 374 -38.51 63.37 -6.88
C ARG A 374 -39.25 62.43 -5.97
N GLU A 375 -38.74 62.30 -4.78
CA GLU A 375 -38.84 63.05 -3.51
C GLU A 375 -39.95 62.57 -2.55
N GLN A 376 -39.50 62.36 -1.30
CA GLN A 376 -40.23 62.50 -0.02
C GLN A 376 -41.14 61.30 0.34
N GLU A 377 -40.98 60.65 1.46
CA GLU A 377 -40.68 60.94 2.88
C GLU A 377 -39.99 59.76 3.55
#